data_0399a5a6e15f3b0cf097a31f1273950d
#
_entry.id   0399a5a6e15f3b0cf097a31f1273950d
#
_cell.length_a   1.000
_cell.length_b   1.000
_cell.length_c   1.000
_cell.angle_alpha   90.00
_cell.angle_beta   90.00
_cell.angle_gamma   90.00
#
_symmetry.space_group_name_H-M   'P 1'
#
loop_
_entity.id
_entity.type
_entity.pdbx_description
1 polymer ?
#
loop_
_entity_poly.entity_id
_entity_poly.type
_entity_poly.pdbx_seq_one_letter_code
_entity_poly.pdbx_strand_id
1 'polypeptide(L)'
;MHGRKDRELSERDRNLSVSDTAYSDPVYYGGMLKEAFPKVGYGGAKGAIYAAYRYIQPKVRKTFTERRARSIWEGKAARIDAEEADVIRRAQIEEARREHRELIARLERLDGILDGIDGV
;
A
#
# COMPACT_ATOMS: atom_id res chain seq x y z
N MET A 1 -5.45 21.69 -29.99
CA MET A 1 -5.38 21.72 -29.61
C MET A 1 -5.40 21.38 -29.36
N HIS A 2 -5.30 21.11 -29.15
CA HIS A 2 -5.22 20.94 -28.44
C HIS A 2 -5.28 20.74 -27.96
N GLY A 3 -5.26 20.53 -27.80
CA GLY A 3 -5.12 20.62 -27.05
C GLY A 3 -5.41 20.28 -26.44
N ARG A 4 -5.59 20.27 -26.41
CA ARG A 4 -5.70 19.99 -25.83
C ARG A 4 -6.00 19.34 -25.80
N LYS A 5 -6.27 19.07 -25.93
CA LYS A 5 -6.31 18.51 -25.91
C LYS A 5 -6.06 17.92 -25.99
N ASP A 6 -5.72 18.05 -25.98
CA ASP A 6 -5.27 17.59 -25.70
C ASP A 6 -5.21 17.34 -25.03
N ARG A 7 -5.38 17.75 -24.75
CA ARG A 7 -5.27 17.48 -23.70
C ARG A 7 -6.07 17.03 -23.00
N GLU A 8 -6.89 16.80 -22.95
CA GLU A 8 -7.44 16.20 -22.20
C GLU A 8 -8.02 14.93 -22.43
N LEU A 9 -8.20 14.49 -23.21
CA LEU A 9 -8.42 13.39 -23.42
C LEU A 9 -7.96 12.54 -23.43
N SER A 10 -8.17 12.79 -24.00
CA SER A 10 -6.85 12.32 -23.81
C SER A 10 -6.44 12.17 -22.36
N GLU A 11 -7.19 12.68 -21.47
CA GLU A 11 -6.89 12.48 -20.06
C GLU A 11 -6.96 11.03 -19.67
N ARG A 12 -7.89 10.29 -20.25
CA ARG A 12 -7.98 8.87 -20.01
C ARG A 12 -6.73 8.16 -20.51
N ASP A 13 -6.25 8.56 -21.66
CA ASP A 13 -5.03 7.97 -22.22
C ASP A 13 -3.85 8.26 -21.33
N ARG A 14 -3.79 9.44 -20.76
CA ARG A 14 -2.71 9.77 -19.84
C ARG A 14 -2.76 8.89 -18.60
N ASN A 15 -3.97 8.61 -18.12
CA ASN A 15 -4.12 7.75 -16.96
C ASN A 15 -3.60 6.35 -17.21
N LEU A 16 -3.84 5.83 -18.39
CA LEU A 16 -3.31 4.51 -18.74
C LEU A 16 -1.79 4.54 -18.78
N SER A 17 -1.22 5.58 -19.36
CA SER A 17 0.23 5.71 -19.41
C SER A 17 0.82 5.82 -18.02
N VAL A 18 0.18 6.58 -17.17
CA VAL A 18 0.64 6.75 -15.79
C VAL A 18 0.56 5.41 -15.06
N SER A 19 -0.50 4.66 -15.28
CA SER A 19 -0.64 3.35 -14.65
C SER A 19 0.48 2.42 -15.06
N ASP A 20 0.81 2.39 -16.35
CA ASP A 20 1.91 1.55 -16.83
C ASP A 20 3.23 1.97 -16.19
N THR A 21 3.47 3.27 -16.11
CA THR A 21 4.68 3.79 -15.49
C THR A 21 4.72 3.41 -14.01
N ALA A 22 3.57 3.50 -13.33
CA ALA A 22 3.50 3.16 -11.92
C ALA A 22 3.80 1.70 -11.69
N TYR A 23 3.32 0.81 -12.57
CA TYR A 23 3.62 -0.61 -12.45
C TYR A 23 5.10 -0.89 -12.61
N SER A 24 5.83 -0.02 -13.28
CA SER A 24 7.26 -0.22 -13.49
C SER A 24 8.12 0.48 -12.44
N ASP A 25 7.52 1.28 -11.58
CA ASP A 25 8.29 2.13 -10.66
C ASP A 25 8.56 1.39 -9.36
N PRO A 26 9.80 0.88 -9.17
CA PRO A 26 10.12 0.14 -7.96
C PRO A 26 10.11 0.99 -6.70
N VAL A 27 10.47 2.27 -6.81
CA VAL A 27 10.48 3.15 -5.64
C VAL A 27 9.06 3.41 -5.15
N TYR A 28 8.17 3.64 -6.09
CA TYR A 28 6.77 3.90 -5.77
C TYR A 28 6.15 2.70 -5.03
N TYR A 29 6.34 1.50 -5.56
CA TYR A 29 5.74 0.32 -4.96
C TYR A 29 6.48 -0.14 -3.71
N GLY A 30 7.77 0.16 -3.61
CA GLY A 30 8.50 -0.06 -2.36
C GLY A 30 7.94 0.79 -1.24
N GLY A 31 7.64 2.06 -1.54
CA GLY A 31 7.01 2.95 -0.57
C GLY A 31 5.63 2.46 -0.16
N MET A 32 4.84 2.02 -1.14
CA MET A 32 3.51 1.50 -0.86
C MET A 32 3.56 0.26 0.04
N LEU A 33 4.54 -0.61 -0.22
CA LEU A 33 4.71 -1.81 0.60
C LEU A 33 5.06 -1.45 2.03
N LYS A 34 5.89 -0.43 2.22
CA LYS A 34 6.25 0.02 3.57
C LYS A 34 5.05 0.59 4.31
N GLU A 35 4.14 1.24 3.60
CA GLU A 35 2.92 1.73 4.20
C GLU A 35 1.99 0.59 4.60
N ALA A 36 1.94 -0.44 3.77
CA ALA A 36 1.08 -1.59 4.04
C ALA A 36 1.59 -2.42 5.21
N PHE A 37 2.91 -2.46 5.42
CA PHE A 37 3.53 -3.25 6.48
C PHE A 37 4.51 -2.38 7.26
N PRO A 38 3.98 -1.48 8.12
CA PRO A 38 4.84 -0.53 8.84
C PRO A 38 5.81 -1.28 9.77
N LYS A 39 7.06 -0.87 9.75
CA LYS A 39 8.10 -1.53 10.57
C LYS A 39 7.71 -1.61 12.04
N VAL A 40 7.07 -0.57 12.53
CA VAL A 40 6.70 -0.48 13.94
C VAL A 40 5.82 -1.66 14.36
N GLY A 41 4.89 -2.05 13.49
CA GLY A 41 3.96 -3.12 13.82
C GLY A 41 4.55 -4.52 13.68
N TYR A 42 5.76 -4.64 13.14
CA TYR A 42 6.33 -5.96 12.82
C TYR A 42 7.73 -6.15 13.41
N GLY A 43 8.13 -5.29 14.30
CA GLY A 43 9.42 -5.44 14.96
C GLY A 43 10.62 -5.06 14.12
N GLY A 44 10.42 -4.26 13.07
CA GLY A 44 11.48 -3.80 12.21
C GLY A 44 11.28 -4.20 10.77
N ALA A 45 12.24 -3.82 9.93
CA ALA A 45 12.15 -4.06 8.50
C ALA A 45 12.09 -5.54 8.15
N LYS A 46 12.88 -6.36 8.82
CA LYS A 46 12.94 -7.79 8.53
C LYS A 46 11.58 -8.44 8.77
N GLY A 47 10.95 -8.13 9.90
CA GLY A 47 9.64 -8.67 10.21
C GLY A 47 8.58 -8.17 9.25
N ALA A 48 8.65 -6.91 8.87
CA ALA A 48 7.69 -6.33 7.93
C ALA A 48 7.83 -6.97 6.55
N ILE A 49 9.07 -7.20 6.10
CA ILE A 49 9.31 -7.84 4.81
C ILE A 49 8.78 -9.26 4.81
N TYR A 50 8.99 -9.98 5.90
CA TYR A 50 8.49 -11.34 6.00
C TYR A 50 6.96 -11.36 5.97
N ALA A 51 6.32 -10.44 6.68
CA ALA A 51 4.87 -10.33 6.68
C ALA A 51 4.36 -10.02 5.27
N ALA A 52 5.04 -9.13 4.56
CA ALA A 52 4.68 -8.82 3.18
C ALA A 52 4.79 -10.06 2.30
N TYR A 53 5.86 -10.80 2.45
CA TYR A 53 6.06 -12.04 1.71
C TYR A 53 4.89 -13.01 1.98
N ARG A 54 4.55 -13.20 3.26
CA ARG A 54 3.49 -14.13 3.62
C ARG A 54 2.13 -13.70 3.07
N TYR A 55 1.91 -12.39 2.98
CA TYR A 55 0.67 -11.87 2.45
C TYR A 55 0.57 -12.06 0.93
N ILE A 56 1.66 -11.77 0.22
CA ILE A 56 1.64 -11.74 -1.24
C ILE A 56 1.73 -13.13 -1.84
N GLN A 57 2.58 -13.97 -1.26
CA GLN A 57 2.91 -15.27 -1.84
C GLN A 57 1.69 -16.09 -2.24
N PRO A 58 0.65 -16.24 -1.41
CA PRO A 58 -0.50 -17.06 -1.83
C PRO A 58 -1.45 -16.34 -2.79
N LYS A 59 -1.25 -15.06 -3.04
CA LYS A 59 -2.19 -14.26 -3.83
C LYS A 59 -1.72 -14.04 -5.26
N VAL A 60 -0.51 -14.44 -5.58
CA VAL A 60 0.00 -14.32 -6.95
C VAL A 60 0.18 -15.71 -7.53
N ARG A 61 0.11 -15.81 -8.85
CA ARG A 61 0.22 -17.10 -9.53
C ARG A 61 1.65 -17.57 -9.66
N LYS A 62 2.55 -16.61 -9.89
CA LYS A 62 3.96 -16.95 -10.09
C LYS A 62 4.61 -17.26 -8.74
N THR A 63 5.79 -17.81 -8.81
CA THR A 63 6.61 -18.03 -7.63
C THR A 63 7.00 -16.67 -7.05
N PHE A 64 6.70 -16.48 -5.77
CA PHE A 64 7.05 -15.25 -5.07
C PHE A 64 7.85 -15.63 -3.84
N THR A 65 9.02 -15.02 -3.69
CA THR A 65 9.97 -15.40 -2.64
C THR A 65 10.18 -14.25 -1.67
N GLU A 66 10.73 -14.57 -0.51
CA GLU A 66 11.06 -13.54 0.46
C GLU A 66 12.11 -12.58 -0.10
N ARG A 67 13.05 -13.10 -0.90
CA ARG A 67 14.02 -12.25 -1.57
C ARG A 67 13.33 -11.24 -2.49
N ARG A 68 12.30 -11.68 -3.19
CA ARG A 68 11.54 -10.78 -4.06
C ARG A 68 10.86 -9.69 -3.23
N ALA A 69 10.25 -10.07 -2.12
CA ALA A 69 9.62 -9.11 -1.22
C ALA A 69 10.63 -8.08 -0.74
N ARG A 70 11.83 -8.52 -0.38
CA ARG A 70 12.89 -7.63 0.05
C ARG A 70 13.31 -6.68 -1.06
N SER A 71 13.45 -7.19 -2.27
CA SER A 71 13.82 -6.37 -3.42
C SER A 71 12.81 -5.26 -3.66
N ILE A 72 11.52 -5.59 -3.56
CA ILE A 72 10.47 -4.60 -3.73
C ILE A 72 10.52 -3.58 -2.59
N TRP A 73 10.66 -4.07 -1.38
CA TRP A 73 10.73 -3.21 -0.19
C TRP A 73 11.86 -2.19 -0.32
N GLU A 74 13.01 -2.63 -0.79
CA GLU A 74 14.19 -1.77 -0.89
C GLU A 74 14.20 -0.90 -2.13
N GLY A 75 13.20 -1.05 -3.00
CA GLY A 75 13.13 -0.26 -4.21
C GLY A 75 14.14 -0.68 -5.27
N LYS A 76 14.62 -1.92 -5.18
CA LYS A 76 15.67 -2.43 -6.06
C LYS A 76 15.15 -3.37 -7.15
N ALA A 77 13.88 -3.70 -7.11
CA ALA A 77 13.31 -4.56 -8.15
C ALA A 77 13.38 -3.85 -9.50
N ALA A 78 13.77 -4.59 -10.54
CA ALA A 78 13.91 -3.99 -11.86
C ALA A 78 12.56 -3.50 -12.39
N ARG A 79 11.49 -4.24 -12.06
CA ARG A 79 10.14 -3.83 -12.43
C ARG A 79 9.17 -4.54 -11.51
N ILE A 80 7.97 -4.01 -11.43
CA ILE A 80 6.89 -4.60 -10.64
C ILE A 80 5.84 -5.11 -11.61
N ASP A 81 5.46 -6.37 -11.47
CA ASP A 81 4.41 -6.95 -12.32
C ASP A 81 3.04 -6.41 -11.92
N ALA A 82 2.12 -6.39 -12.88
CA ALA A 82 0.77 -5.94 -12.59
C ALA A 82 0.13 -6.74 -11.47
N GLU A 83 0.38 -8.04 -11.44
CA GLU A 83 -0.15 -8.90 -10.41
C GLU A 83 0.39 -8.53 -9.02
N GLU A 84 1.67 -8.26 -8.95
CA GLU A 84 2.28 -7.81 -7.70
C GLU A 84 1.75 -6.46 -7.28
N ALA A 85 1.64 -5.54 -8.23
CA ALA A 85 1.13 -4.19 -7.95
C ALA A 85 -0.27 -4.23 -7.37
N ASP A 86 -1.13 -5.07 -7.93
CA ASP A 86 -2.51 -5.19 -7.46
C ASP A 86 -2.56 -5.69 -6.03
N VAL A 87 -1.75 -6.69 -5.70
CA VAL A 87 -1.75 -7.24 -4.36
C VAL A 87 -1.18 -6.26 -3.35
N ILE A 88 -0.12 -5.54 -3.74
CA ILE A 88 0.48 -4.53 -2.87
C ILE A 88 -0.53 -3.42 -2.59
N ARG A 89 -1.26 -2.98 -3.61
CA ARG A 89 -2.28 -1.96 -3.44
C ARG A 89 -3.39 -2.44 -2.51
N ARG A 90 -3.79 -3.70 -2.66
CA ARG A 90 -4.79 -4.28 -1.77
C ARG A 90 -4.31 -4.28 -0.32
N ALA A 91 -3.05 -4.64 -0.10
CA ALA A 91 -2.49 -4.64 1.24
C ALA A 91 -2.50 -3.24 1.84
N GLN A 92 -2.16 -2.23 1.03
CA GLN A 92 -2.16 -0.85 1.49
C GLN A 92 -3.56 -0.42 1.93
N ILE A 93 -4.57 -0.79 1.13
CA ILE A 93 -5.94 -0.43 1.44
C ILE A 93 -6.41 -1.13 2.72
N GLU A 94 -6.07 -2.41 2.88
CA GLU A 94 -6.46 -3.16 4.07
C GLU A 94 -5.82 -2.56 5.32
N GLU A 95 -4.57 -2.16 5.23
CA GLU A 95 -3.90 -1.52 6.35
C GLU A 95 -4.55 -0.18 6.71
N ALA A 96 -4.88 0.62 5.70
CA ALA A 96 -5.54 1.90 5.93
C ALA A 96 -6.89 1.70 6.59
N ARG A 97 -7.63 0.68 6.18
CA ARG A 97 -8.92 0.37 6.81
C ARG A 97 -8.75 -0.07 8.25
N ARG A 98 -7.72 -0.85 8.53
CA ARG A 98 -7.44 -1.28 9.89
C ARG A 98 -7.11 -0.09 10.78
N GLU A 99 -6.27 0.81 10.29
CA GLU A 99 -5.91 2.02 11.03
C GLU A 99 -7.14 2.88 11.29
N HIS A 100 -8.01 2.97 10.31
CA HIS A 100 -9.25 3.74 10.46
C HIS A 100 -10.11 3.15 11.55
N ARG A 101 -10.29 1.83 11.57
CA ARG A 101 -11.10 1.18 12.59
C ARG A 101 -10.49 1.39 13.98
N GLU A 102 -9.17 1.29 14.09
CA GLU A 102 -8.50 1.50 15.37
C GLU A 102 -8.68 2.93 15.86
N LEU A 103 -8.61 3.89 14.93
CA LEU A 103 -8.79 5.28 15.30
C LEU A 103 -10.22 5.56 15.76
N ILE A 104 -11.21 5.00 15.08
CA ILE A 104 -12.61 5.13 15.49
C ILE A 104 -12.80 4.55 16.88
N ALA A 105 -12.26 3.36 17.14
CA ALA A 105 -12.37 2.73 18.44
C ALA A 105 -11.72 3.58 19.52
N ARG A 106 -10.59 4.20 19.20
CA ARG A 106 -9.90 5.07 20.17
C ARG A 106 -10.73 6.30 20.47
N LEU A 107 -11.33 6.91 19.42
CA LEU A 107 -12.18 8.07 19.63
C LEU A 107 -13.37 7.72 20.51
N GLU A 108 -13.98 6.56 20.29
CA GLU A 108 -15.11 6.13 21.10
C GLU A 108 -14.71 5.96 22.57
N ARG A 109 -13.53 5.39 22.80
CA ARG A 109 -13.05 5.26 24.19
C ARG A 109 -12.84 6.61 24.84
N LEU A 110 -12.24 7.54 24.10
CA LEU A 110 -11.97 8.88 24.65
C LEU A 110 -13.27 9.64 24.88
N ASP A 111 -14.22 9.52 23.97
CA ASP A 111 -15.54 10.14 24.15
C ASP A 111 -16.24 9.57 25.37
N GLY A 112 -16.14 8.27 25.59
CA GLY A 112 -16.72 7.65 26.78
C GLY A 112 -16.11 8.17 28.05
N ILE A 113 -14.78 8.38 28.08
CA ILE A 113 -14.11 8.94 29.24
C ILE A 113 -14.57 10.37 29.46
N LEU A 114 -14.65 11.15 28.41
CA LEU A 114 -15.07 12.54 28.48
C LEU A 114 -16.51 12.65 29.00
N ASP A 115 -17.39 11.79 28.47
CA ASP A 115 -18.78 11.77 28.94
C ASP A 115 -18.87 11.42 30.39
N GLY A 116 -18.05 10.49 30.88
CA GLY A 116 -18.00 10.15 32.28
C GLY A 116 -17.58 11.31 33.15
N ILE A 117 -16.61 12.09 32.69
CA ILE A 117 -16.16 13.28 33.40
C ILE A 117 -17.28 14.33 33.43
N ASP A 118 -17.89 14.56 32.25
CA ASP A 118 -18.95 15.57 32.17
C ASP A 118 -20.17 15.16 32.94
N GLY A 119 -20.41 13.88 33.09
CA GLY A 119 -21.57 13.37 33.80
C GLY A 119 -21.43 13.40 35.30
N VAL A 120 -20.24 13.74 35.79
CA VAL A 120 -20.03 13.89 37.22
C VAL A 120 -20.39 15.29 37.67
#